data_50f171bda89699cb878d886dcf8273a1
#
_entry.id   50f171bda89699cb878d886dcf8273a1
#
_cell.length_a   1.000
_cell.length_b   1.000
_cell.length_c   1.000
_cell.angle_alpha   90.00
_cell.angle_beta   90.00
_cell.angle_gamma   90.00
#
_symmetry.space_group_name_H-M   'P 1'
#
loop_
_entity.id
_entity.type
_entity.pdbx_description
1 polymer ?
#
loop_
_entity_poly.entity_id
_entity_poly.type
_entity_poly.pdbx_seq_one_letter_code
_entity_poly.pdbx_strand_id
1 'polypeptide(L)'
;MPAANDNPLGTYLKDRRAKLDPAAFGLPLKRRRTPGLRREEVAQRANVSATWYTWLEQGRGGAPSANVLDRIARAMMLTDVEREHIFLLGLGRPPEVRYQATEGVTPRLQRVLDSLEISPAFVKTPTWDVVAWNRAAAAVLTDYGALAPEQRNILRLIFRDSRVRAAQADWESVARFVVAAFRADAARAGATKAVQALVDDLCRLSPEFEAMWGDNDVRSYGDGAKTLHHAIAGPIAMEYSAFAVDGRPDLGMVIYNPATTADAERIRSLLKGKRKSSRG
;
A
#
# COMPACT_ATOMS: atom_id res chain seq x y z
N MET A 1 -27.51 27.21 22.99
CA MET A 1 -26.99 25.84 23.34
C MET A 1 -25.52 25.82 22.98
N PRO A 2 -24.57 25.71 23.93
CA PRO A 2 -23.19 25.50 23.56
C PRO A 2 -23.10 24.13 22.85
N ALA A 3 -22.48 24.10 21.67
CA ALA A 3 -22.20 22.87 20.95
C ALA A 3 -21.49 21.90 21.88
N ALA A 4 -22.01 20.69 22.01
CA ALA A 4 -21.32 19.61 22.69
C ALA A 4 -19.91 19.55 22.13
N ASN A 5 -18.91 19.60 23.02
CA ASN A 5 -17.51 19.55 22.65
C ASN A 5 -17.30 18.20 21.95
N ASP A 6 -17.35 18.21 20.61
CA ASP A 6 -17.28 17.00 19.79
C ASP A 6 -15.85 16.47 19.86
N ASN A 7 -15.60 15.58 20.83
CA ASN A 7 -14.31 14.92 21.03
C ASN A 7 -14.45 13.42 20.69
N PRO A 8 -14.56 13.06 19.42
CA PRO A 8 -14.75 11.68 19.01
C PRO A 8 -13.57 10.79 19.42
N LEU A 9 -12.32 11.29 19.36
CA LEU A 9 -11.15 10.55 19.79
C LEU A 9 -11.21 10.21 21.27
N GLY A 10 -11.48 11.18 22.14
CA GLY A 10 -11.52 10.96 23.57
C GLY A 10 -12.66 10.04 23.97
N THR A 11 -13.82 10.17 23.31
CA THR A 11 -14.97 9.28 23.51
C THR A 11 -14.62 7.84 23.15
N TYR A 12 -14.00 7.64 21.98
CA TYR A 12 -13.55 6.31 21.56
C TYR A 12 -12.53 5.70 22.50
N LEU A 13 -11.49 6.44 22.88
CA LEU A 13 -10.45 5.96 23.80
C LEU A 13 -11.02 5.56 25.17
N LYS A 14 -11.94 6.34 25.69
CA LYS A 14 -12.64 6.06 26.96
C LYS A 14 -13.47 4.76 26.87
N ASP A 15 -14.26 4.61 25.81
CA ASP A 15 -15.10 3.44 25.58
C ASP A 15 -14.25 2.18 25.38
N ARG A 16 -13.22 2.27 24.54
CA ARG A 16 -12.31 1.15 24.28
C ARG A 16 -11.57 0.72 25.54
N ARG A 17 -11.02 1.66 26.31
CA ARG A 17 -10.35 1.38 27.59
C ARG A 17 -11.27 0.66 28.58
N ALA A 18 -12.53 1.04 28.63
CA ALA A 18 -13.52 0.42 29.54
C ALA A 18 -13.85 -1.03 29.17
N LYS A 19 -13.68 -1.41 27.90
CA LYS A 19 -13.96 -2.75 27.36
C LYS A 19 -12.78 -3.71 27.43
N LEU A 20 -11.56 -3.22 27.67
CA LEU A 20 -10.37 -4.05 27.72
C LEU A 20 -10.30 -4.85 29.03
N ASP A 21 -10.04 -6.15 28.93
CA ASP A 21 -9.86 -7.01 30.11
C ASP A 21 -8.49 -6.75 30.75
N PRO A 22 -8.42 -6.27 31.99
CA PRO A 22 -7.16 -6.04 32.69
C PRO A 22 -6.29 -7.29 32.82
N ALA A 23 -6.88 -8.49 32.88
CA ALA A 23 -6.13 -9.73 32.96
C ALA A 23 -5.25 -9.96 31.71
N ALA A 24 -5.72 -9.58 30.52
CA ALA A 24 -4.96 -9.66 29.30
C ALA A 24 -3.68 -8.78 29.31
N PHE A 25 -3.62 -7.82 30.24
CA PHE A 25 -2.48 -6.91 30.42
C PHE A 25 -1.63 -7.27 31.65
N GLY A 26 -1.89 -8.40 32.31
CA GLY A 26 -1.21 -8.81 33.53
C GLY A 26 -1.54 -7.95 34.75
N LEU A 27 -2.69 -7.27 34.75
CA LEU A 27 -3.09 -6.36 35.83
C LEU A 27 -4.05 -7.05 36.80
N PRO A 28 -3.96 -6.73 38.10
CA PRO A 28 -4.82 -7.37 39.14
C PRO A 28 -6.28 -6.98 38.97
N LEU A 29 -7.18 -7.96 39.07
CA LEU A 29 -8.64 -7.78 38.99
C LEU A 29 -9.26 -7.29 40.31
N LYS A 30 -8.57 -7.50 41.44
CA LYS A 30 -9.12 -7.18 42.78
C LYS A 30 -9.19 -5.66 43.02
N ARG A 31 -10.28 -5.19 43.66
CA ARG A 31 -10.53 -3.80 44.09
C ARG A 31 -10.62 -2.79 42.90
N ARG A 32 -11.19 -3.19 41.75
CA ARG A 32 -11.49 -2.25 40.67
C ARG A 32 -12.87 -1.61 40.85
N ARG A 33 -12.93 -0.27 40.83
CA ARG A 33 -14.19 0.50 40.84
C ARG A 33 -14.76 0.71 39.43
N THR A 34 -13.95 0.51 38.40
CA THR A 34 -14.35 0.68 36.99
C THR A 34 -14.01 -0.58 36.19
N PRO A 35 -14.87 -1.01 35.27
CA PRO A 35 -14.52 -2.08 34.33
C PRO A 35 -13.38 -1.61 33.43
N GLY A 36 -12.59 -2.55 32.95
CA GLY A 36 -11.50 -2.26 32.02
C GLY A 36 -10.25 -1.65 32.66
N LEU A 37 -9.41 -1.05 31.82
CA LEU A 37 -8.16 -0.42 32.25
C LEU A 37 -8.42 0.95 32.91
N ARG A 38 -7.56 1.31 33.90
CA ARG A 38 -7.54 2.66 34.46
C ARG A 38 -6.78 3.61 33.54
N ARG A 39 -7.04 4.91 33.63
CA ARG A 39 -6.31 5.94 32.86
C ARG A 39 -4.82 5.91 33.12
N GLU A 40 -4.44 5.73 34.40
CA GLU A 40 -3.05 5.64 34.83
C GLU A 40 -2.34 4.41 34.23
N GLU A 41 -3.06 3.30 34.09
CA GLU A 41 -2.53 2.06 33.51
C GLU A 41 -2.23 2.23 32.00
N VAL A 42 -3.15 2.87 31.27
CA VAL A 42 -2.93 3.19 29.85
C VAL A 42 -1.82 4.23 29.69
N ALA A 43 -1.84 5.30 30.49
CA ALA A 43 -0.83 6.37 30.44
C ALA A 43 0.59 5.83 30.71
N GLN A 44 0.75 5.00 31.74
CA GLN A 44 2.03 4.36 32.05
C GLN A 44 2.53 3.49 30.91
N ARG A 45 1.67 2.64 30.33
CA ARG A 45 2.03 1.77 29.20
C ARG A 45 2.34 2.55 27.93
N ALA A 46 1.64 3.66 27.70
CA ALA A 46 1.87 4.55 26.56
C ALA A 46 3.05 5.51 26.78
N ASN A 47 3.67 5.51 27.96
CA ASN A 47 4.72 6.45 28.35
C ASN A 47 4.28 7.91 28.15
N VAL A 48 3.13 8.27 28.72
CA VAL A 48 2.58 9.64 28.81
C VAL A 48 2.13 9.91 30.23
N SER A 49 1.94 11.18 30.61
CA SER A 49 1.41 11.49 31.93
C SER A 49 -0.08 11.14 32.06
N ALA A 50 -0.50 10.67 33.20
CA ALA A 50 -1.91 10.36 33.48
C ALA A 50 -2.81 11.60 33.34
N THR A 51 -2.30 12.76 33.71
CA THR A 51 -3.00 14.04 33.54
C THR A 51 -3.22 14.35 32.05
N TRP A 52 -2.19 14.20 31.24
CA TRP A 52 -2.29 14.44 29.79
C TRP A 52 -3.26 13.46 29.12
N TYR A 53 -3.19 12.17 29.45
CA TYR A 53 -4.12 11.18 28.93
C TYR A 53 -5.57 11.47 29.34
N THR A 54 -5.77 11.95 30.59
CA THR A 54 -7.08 12.38 31.07
C THR A 54 -7.62 13.57 30.25
N TRP A 55 -6.77 14.54 29.95
CA TRP A 55 -7.13 15.68 29.08
C TRP A 55 -7.47 15.24 27.68
N LEU A 56 -6.73 14.28 27.11
CA LEU A 56 -7.03 13.73 25.79
C LEU A 56 -8.43 13.09 25.75
N GLU A 57 -8.79 12.26 26.75
CA GLU A 57 -10.14 11.69 26.87
C GLU A 57 -11.23 12.76 27.05
N GLN A 58 -10.88 13.93 27.59
CA GLN A 58 -11.81 15.04 27.83
C GLN A 58 -11.86 16.06 26.67
N GLY A 59 -11.05 15.86 25.62
CA GLY A 59 -10.94 16.83 24.52
C GLY A 59 -10.19 18.10 24.88
N ARG A 60 -9.36 18.06 25.92
CA ARG A 60 -8.50 19.16 26.38
C ARG A 60 -7.06 18.87 26.00
N GLY A 61 -6.25 19.82 25.64
CA GLY A 61 -4.80 19.61 25.47
C GLY A 61 -4.31 19.52 24.03
N GLY A 62 -5.14 19.82 23.03
CA GLY A 62 -4.76 19.87 21.62
C GLY A 62 -4.66 18.50 20.94
N ALA A 63 -4.31 18.49 19.66
CA ALA A 63 -4.17 17.27 18.88
C ALA A 63 -2.93 16.45 19.32
N PRO A 64 -3.06 15.13 19.52
CA PRO A 64 -1.91 14.27 19.82
C PRO A 64 -0.98 14.15 18.62
N SER A 65 0.31 13.93 18.86
CA SER A 65 1.22 13.57 17.77
C SER A 65 1.01 12.12 17.31
N ALA A 66 1.39 11.81 16.06
CA ALA A 66 1.34 10.45 15.51
C ALA A 66 2.08 9.43 16.40
N ASN A 67 3.24 9.80 16.95
CA ASN A 67 4.01 8.94 17.85
C ASN A 67 3.23 8.64 19.15
N VAL A 68 2.52 9.61 19.68
CA VAL A 68 1.69 9.41 20.89
C VAL A 68 0.52 8.48 20.60
N LEU A 69 -0.18 8.66 19.48
CA LEU A 69 -1.27 7.75 19.06
C LEU A 69 -0.75 6.32 18.87
N ASP A 70 0.42 6.14 18.25
CA ASP A 70 1.05 4.83 18.10
C ASP A 70 1.36 4.16 19.46
N ARG A 71 1.82 4.95 20.44
CA ARG A 71 2.08 4.42 21.79
C ARG A 71 0.80 4.05 22.50
N ILE A 72 -0.27 4.84 22.36
CA ILE A 72 -1.59 4.53 22.90
C ILE A 72 -2.16 3.27 22.25
N ALA A 73 -2.08 3.14 20.93
CA ALA A 73 -2.53 1.96 20.20
C ALA A 73 -1.86 0.68 20.73
N ARG A 74 -0.54 0.71 20.88
CA ARG A 74 0.22 -0.41 21.47
C ARG A 74 -0.12 -0.66 22.94
N ALA A 75 -0.26 0.40 23.73
CA ALA A 75 -0.60 0.31 25.16
C ALA A 75 -1.94 -0.35 25.39
N MET A 76 -2.90 -0.14 24.47
CA MET A 76 -4.24 -0.70 24.51
C MET A 76 -4.40 -1.97 23.67
N MET A 77 -3.33 -2.46 23.04
CA MET A 77 -3.34 -3.64 22.15
C MET A 77 -4.40 -3.51 21.04
N LEU A 78 -4.53 -2.31 20.45
CA LEU A 78 -5.48 -2.07 19.39
C LEU A 78 -5.10 -2.85 18.12
N THR A 79 -6.09 -3.34 17.41
CA THR A 79 -5.93 -3.90 16.07
C THR A 79 -5.52 -2.80 15.08
N ASP A 80 -5.04 -3.19 13.88
CA ASP A 80 -4.65 -2.22 12.85
C ASP A 80 -5.81 -1.33 12.43
N VAL A 81 -7.04 -1.87 12.35
CA VAL A 81 -8.27 -1.10 12.05
C VAL A 81 -8.56 -0.08 13.16
N GLU A 82 -8.43 -0.48 14.42
CA GLU A 82 -8.65 0.43 15.56
C GLU A 82 -7.53 1.47 15.67
N ARG A 83 -6.29 1.11 15.32
CA ARG A 83 -5.17 2.04 15.21
C ARG A 83 -5.43 3.08 14.12
N GLU A 84 -5.87 2.67 12.93
CA GLU A 84 -6.24 3.58 11.86
C GLU A 84 -7.36 4.51 12.30
N HIS A 85 -8.38 3.99 12.98
CA HIS A 85 -9.50 4.77 13.47
C HIS A 85 -9.07 5.90 14.43
N ILE A 86 -8.20 5.64 15.40
CA ILE A 86 -7.72 6.71 16.32
C ILE A 86 -6.84 7.74 15.60
N PHE A 87 -6.13 7.37 14.53
CA PHE A 87 -5.38 8.31 13.70
C PHE A 87 -6.31 9.21 12.90
N LEU A 88 -7.36 8.66 12.30
CA LEU A 88 -8.37 9.44 11.59
C LEU A 88 -9.09 10.41 12.52
N LEU A 89 -9.47 9.95 13.73
CA LEU A 89 -10.13 10.80 14.72
C LEU A 89 -9.20 11.89 15.30
N GLY A 90 -7.91 11.59 15.48
CA GLY A 90 -6.96 12.49 16.14
C GLY A 90 -6.19 13.41 15.22
N LEU A 91 -5.94 12.99 13.96
CA LEU A 91 -5.08 13.69 13.01
C LEU A 91 -5.74 13.95 11.65
N GLY A 92 -6.96 13.43 11.42
CA GLY A 92 -7.65 13.53 10.13
C GLY A 92 -6.97 12.77 8.98
N ARG A 93 -6.00 11.91 9.29
CA ARG A 93 -5.27 11.10 8.31
C ARG A 93 -4.96 9.72 8.86
N PRO A 94 -4.83 8.69 8.01
CA PRO A 94 -4.40 7.35 8.46
C PRO A 94 -2.97 7.38 9.00
N PRO A 95 -2.58 6.34 9.78
CA PRO A 95 -1.19 6.13 10.19
C PRO A 95 -0.30 5.91 8.96
N GLU A 96 0.98 6.20 9.11
CA GLU A 96 1.97 5.81 8.09
C GLU A 96 1.92 4.30 7.87
N VAL A 97 1.86 3.92 6.60
CA VAL A 97 1.81 2.52 6.21
C VAL A 97 3.19 1.90 6.47
N ARG A 98 3.25 0.96 7.40
CA ARG A 98 4.44 0.14 7.59
C ARG A 98 4.29 -1.13 6.77
N TYR A 99 5.08 -1.23 5.71
CA TYR A 99 5.13 -2.43 4.90
C TYR A 99 5.55 -3.65 5.75
N GLN A 100 4.72 -4.68 5.72
CA GLN A 100 5.03 -5.98 6.32
C GLN A 100 5.43 -6.96 5.22
N ALA A 101 6.74 -7.11 5.02
CA ALA A 101 7.31 -7.92 3.93
C ALA A 101 6.97 -9.42 4.00
N THR A 102 6.44 -9.89 5.12
CA THR A 102 6.34 -11.32 5.44
C THR A 102 5.07 -12.02 4.99
N GLU A 103 4.02 -11.31 4.57
CA GLU A 103 2.71 -11.96 4.39
C GLU A 103 2.27 -12.20 2.94
N GLY A 104 2.98 -11.65 1.94
CA GLY A 104 2.55 -11.79 0.55
C GLY A 104 1.09 -11.40 0.33
N VAL A 105 0.43 -11.98 -0.67
CA VAL A 105 -1.02 -11.83 -0.88
C VAL A 105 -1.77 -13.05 -0.33
N THR A 106 -3.00 -12.82 0.15
CA THR A 106 -3.84 -13.94 0.59
C THR A 106 -4.27 -14.82 -0.59
N PRO A 107 -4.52 -16.13 -0.37
CA PRO A 107 -5.08 -16.99 -1.42
C PRO A 107 -6.42 -16.48 -1.99
N ARG A 108 -7.18 -15.69 -1.22
CA ARG A 108 -8.42 -15.06 -1.70
C ARG A 108 -8.12 -13.97 -2.73
N LEU A 109 -7.15 -13.10 -2.46
CA LEU A 109 -6.74 -12.04 -3.39
C LEU A 109 -6.13 -12.64 -4.66
N GLN A 110 -5.32 -13.71 -4.55
CA GLN A 110 -4.80 -14.43 -5.73
C GLN A 110 -5.93 -14.98 -6.60
N ARG A 111 -6.99 -15.56 -6.02
CA ARG A 111 -8.15 -16.01 -6.80
C ARG A 111 -8.87 -14.88 -7.54
N VAL A 112 -8.92 -13.68 -6.95
CA VAL A 112 -9.46 -12.49 -7.65
C VAL A 112 -8.60 -12.16 -8.87
N LEU A 113 -7.26 -12.15 -8.72
CA LEU A 113 -6.37 -11.95 -9.86
C LEU A 113 -6.56 -13.03 -10.94
N ASP A 114 -6.67 -14.29 -10.55
CA ASP A 114 -6.79 -15.43 -11.47
C ASP A 114 -8.13 -15.45 -12.22
N SER A 115 -9.20 -14.84 -11.65
CA SER A 115 -10.48 -14.69 -12.31
C SER A 115 -10.48 -13.67 -13.46
N LEU A 116 -9.46 -12.80 -13.51
CA LEU A 116 -9.26 -11.82 -14.58
C LEU A 116 -8.51 -12.48 -15.76
N GLU A 117 -9.23 -13.31 -16.53
CA GLU A 117 -8.63 -14.21 -17.52
C GLU A 117 -7.82 -13.48 -18.60
N ILE A 118 -8.35 -12.36 -19.12
CA ILE A 118 -7.74 -11.59 -20.23
C ILE A 118 -7.26 -10.20 -19.84
N SER A 119 -7.47 -9.81 -18.60
CA SER A 119 -7.04 -8.52 -18.07
C SER A 119 -5.74 -8.70 -17.26
N PRO A 120 -4.57 -8.30 -17.78
CA PRO A 120 -3.33 -8.32 -17.02
C PRO A 120 -3.52 -7.61 -15.68
N ALA A 121 -3.23 -8.28 -14.58
CA ALA A 121 -3.37 -7.71 -13.24
C ALA A 121 -2.25 -8.16 -12.32
N PHE A 122 -1.83 -7.26 -11.45
CA PHE A 122 -0.84 -7.55 -10.43
C PHE A 122 -1.10 -6.75 -9.15
N VAL A 123 -0.50 -7.21 -8.06
CA VAL A 123 -0.46 -6.51 -6.77
C VAL A 123 0.96 -6.04 -6.52
N LYS A 124 1.09 -4.77 -6.13
CA LYS A 124 2.36 -4.11 -5.80
C LYS A 124 2.38 -3.59 -4.37
N THR A 125 3.57 -3.47 -3.82
CA THR A 125 3.85 -2.81 -2.54
C THR A 125 3.99 -1.29 -2.73
N PRO A 126 4.11 -0.49 -1.65
CA PRO A 126 4.44 0.95 -1.75
C PRO A 126 5.81 1.23 -2.38
N THR A 127 6.76 0.29 -2.31
CA THR A 127 8.04 0.35 -3.03
C THR A 127 7.95 -0.15 -4.47
N TRP A 128 6.75 -0.45 -4.94
CA TRP A 128 6.44 -0.94 -6.27
C TRP A 128 7.06 -2.30 -6.63
N ASP A 129 7.31 -3.13 -5.59
CA ASP A 129 7.63 -4.53 -5.80
C ASP A 129 6.36 -5.30 -6.16
N VAL A 130 6.40 -6.08 -7.23
CA VAL A 130 5.27 -6.92 -7.66
C VAL A 130 5.30 -8.22 -6.84
N VAL A 131 4.28 -8.39 -6.00
CA VAL A 131 4.19 -9.52 -5.04
C VAL A 131 3.21 -10.59 -5.47
N ALA A 132 2.28 -10.26 -6.39
CA ALA A 132 1.38 -11.22 -7.00
C ALA A 132 0.94 -10.74 -8.39
N TRP A 133 0.59 -11.67 -9.26
CA TRP A 133 0.14 -11.39 -10.62
C TRP A 133 -0.71 -12.53 -11.15
N ASN A 134 -1.49 -12.26 -12.18
CA ASN A 134 -2.21 -13.28 -12.90
C ASN A 134 -1.45 -13.74 -14.16
N ARG A 135 -1.99 -14.75 -14.78
CA ARG A 135 -1.42 -15.34 -16.00
C ARG A 135 -1.39 -14.35 -17.17
N ALA A 136 -2.38 -13.46 -17.27
CA ALA A 136 -2.41 -12.46 -18.32
C ALA A 136 -1.28 -11.42 -18.15
N ALA A 137 -0.99 -10.98 -16.91
CA ALA A 137 0.15 -10.11 -16.64
C ALA A 137 1.48 -10.77 -17.00
N ALA A 138 1.66 -12.05 -16.66
CA ALA A 138 2.86 -12.80 -17.04
C ALA A 138 3.01 -12.99 -18.55
N ALA A 139 1.91 -13.00 -19.30
CA ALA A 139 1.95 -13.16 -20.75
C ALA A 139 2.13 -11.84 -21.50
N VAL A 140 1.54 -10.74 -21.01
CA VAL A 140 1.45 -9.46 -21.73
C VAL A 140 2.49 -8.45 -21.25
N LEU A 141 2.74 -8.38 -19.94
CA LEU A 141 3.61 -7.36 -19.33
C LEU A 141 5.02 -7.90 -19.12
N THR A 142 5.18 -8.78 -18.16
CA THR A 142 6.46 -9.36 -17.75
C THR A 142 6.22 -10.71 -17.10
N ASP A 143 7.01 -11.71 -17.43
CA ASP A 143 6.99 -12.98 -16.74
C ASP A 143 7.72 -12.86 -15.39
N TYR A 144 6.98 -12.33 -14.40
CA TYR A 144 7.52 -12.12 -13.05
C TYR A 144 7.97 -13.41 -12.38
N GLY A 145 7.41 -14.57 -12.78
CA GLY A 145 7.82 -15.88 -12.27
C GLY A 145 9.22 -16.27 -12.67
N ALA A 146 9.70 -15.78 -13.82
CA ALA A 146 11.05 -16.03 -14.31
C ALA A 146 12.10 -15.08 -13.68
N LEU A 147 11.67 -14.08 -12.90
CA LEU A 147 12.56 -13.12 -12.27
C LEU A 147 12.82 -13.50 -10.80
N ALA A 148 14.02 -13.21 -10.32
CA ALA A 148 14.29 -13.24 -8.88
C ALA A 148 13.42 -12.21 -8.14
N PRO A 149 13.02 -12.44 -6.89
CA PRO A 149 12.14 -11.54 -6.13
C PRO A 149 12.59 -10.07 -6.16
N GLU A 150 13.90 -9.82 -6.04
CA GLU A 150 14.50 -8.48 -5.99
C GLU A 150 14.42 -7.74 -7.35
N GLN A 151 14.17 -8.48 -8.42
CA GLN A 151 14.04 -7.97 -9.79
C GLN A 151 12.57 -7.64 -10.15
N ARG A 152 11.60 -8.09 -9.34
CA ARG A 152 10.16 -7.88 -9.57
C ARG A 152 9.68 -6.49 -9.19
N ASN A 153 10.51 -5.49 -9.38
CA ASN A 153 10.21 -4.09 -9.06
C ASN A 153 9.92 -3.30 -10.34
N ILE A 154 8.80 -2.57 -10.38
CA ILE A 154 8.34 -1.87 -11.58
C ILE A 154 9.35 -0.82 -12.04
N LEU A 155 9.95 -0.05 -11.12
CA LEU A 155 10.96 0.95 -11.46
C LEU A 155 12.22 0.29 -12.03
N ARG A 156 12.69 -0.79 -11.40
CA ARG A 156 13.83 -1.56 -11.92
C ARG A 156 13.57 -2.10 -13.31
N LEU A 157 12.37 -2.60 -13.58
CA LEU A 157 11.99 -3.08 -14.91
C LEU A 157 11.97 -1.96 -15.94
N ILE A 158 11.37 -0.82 -15.64
CA ILE A 158 11.30 0.33 -16.57
C ILE A 158 12.68 0.89 -16.89
N PHE A 159 13.58 0.99 -15.93
CA PHE A 159 14.89 1.64 -16.11
C PHE A 159 16.04 0.70 -16.43
N ARG A 160 15.89 -0.61 -16.24
CA ARG A 160 17.00 -1.59 -16.43
C ARG A 160 16.71 -2.72 -17.41
N ASP A 161 15.45 -3.07 -17.66
CA ASP A 161 15.13 -4.14 -18.62
C ASP A 161 14.93 -3.53 -20.02
N SER A 162 15.88 -3.79 -20.91
CA SER A 162 15.85 -3.31 -22.30
C SER A 162 14.60 -3.78 -23.06
N ARG A 163 14.07 -4.97 -22.73
CA ARG A 163 12.85 -5.52 -23.34
C ARG A 163 11.63 -4.71 -22.90
N VAL A 164 11.54 -4.38 -21.61
CA VAL A 164 10.47 -3.55 -21.07
C VAL A 164 10.54 -2.15 -21.66
N ARG A 165 11.75 -1.59 -21.81
CA ARG A 165 11.99 -0.30 -22.46
C ARG A 165 11.54 -0.30 -23.93
N ALA A 166 11.95 -1.30 -24.70
CA ALA A 166 11.60 -1.44 -26.11
C ALA A 166 10.11 -1.67 -26.37
N ALA A 167 9.40 -2.24 -25.41
CA ALA A 167 7.96 -2.44 -25.48
C ALA A 167 7.14 -1.15 -25.31
N GLN A 168 7.73 -0.05 -24.87
CA GLN A 168 7.04 1.23 -24.73
C GLN A 168 7.16 2.04 -26.03
N ALA A 169 6.04 2.53 -26.57
CA ALA A 169 6.04 3.40 -27.76
C ALA A 169 6.74 4.75 -27.46
N ASP A 170 6.52 5.30 -26.29
CA ASP A 170 7.17 6.49 -25.76
C ASP A 170 7.66 6.17 -24.35
N TRP A 171 8.88 5.62 -24.27
CA TRP A 171 9.46 5.20 -23.00
C TRP A 171 9.67 6.39 -22.05
N GLU A 172 10.10 7.53 -22.56
CA GLU A 172 10.42 8.69 -21.72
C GLU A 172 9.18 9.22 -20.99
N SER A 173 8.07 9.39 -21.73
CA SER A 173 6.79 9.79 -21.11
C SER A 173 6.29 8.79 -20.08
N VAL A 174 6.42 7.48 -20.37
CA VAL A 174 6.05 6.42 -19.41
C VAL A 174 6.96 6.46 -18.19
N ALA A 175 8.26 6.62 -18.35
CA ALA A 175 9.22 6.68 -17.26
C ALA A 175 8.98 7.91 -16.37
N ARG A 176 8.79 9.11 -16.93
CA ARG A 176 8.42 10.32 -16.19
C ARG A 176 7.12 10.14 -15.38
N PHE A 177 6.09 9.58 -16.01
CA PHE A 177 4.84 9.29 -15.36
C PHE A 177 5.02 8.32 -14.18
N VAL A 178 5.76 7.24 -14.39
CA VAL A 178 6.03 6.19 -13.39
C VAL A 178 6.81 6.77 -12.19
N VAL A 179 7.82 7.60 -12.42
CA VAL A 179 8.59 8.26 -11.36
C VAL A 179 7.71 9.22 -10.55
N ALA A 180 6.90 10.06 -11.23
CA ALA A 180 6.01 11.00 -10.57
C ALA A 180 4.91 10.32 -9.74
N ALA A 181 4.36 9.20 -10.25
CA ALA A 181 3.37 8.40 -9.53
C ALA A 181 3.99 7.64 -8.33
N PHE A 182 5.20 7.10 -8.51
CA PHE A 182 5.94 6.47 -7.40
C PHE A 182 6.22 7.46 -6.28
N ARG A 183 6.59 8.71 -6.59
CA ARG A 183 6.81 9.76 -5.60
C ARG A 183 5.56 10.00 -4.74
N ALA A 184 4.38 10.04 -5.36
CA ALA A 184 3.11 10.19 -4.64
C ALA A 184 2.82 8.99 -3.72
N ASP A 185 3.08 7.76 -4.19
CA ASP A 185 2.89 6.55 -3.40
C ASP A 185 3.89 6.48 -2.24
N ALA A 186 5.16 6.79 -2.49
CA ALA A 186 6.21 6.84 -1.48
C ALA A 186 5.91 7.86 -0.36
N ALA A 187 5.39 9.03 -0.71
CA ALA A 187 4.98 10.04 0.26
C ALA A 187 3.80 9.57 1.13
N ARG A 188 2.82 8.87 0.53
CA ARG A 188 1.67 8.29 1.25
C ARG A 188 2.09 7.16 2.20
N ALA A 189 3.03 6.34 1.76
CA ALA A 189 3.56 5.23 2.56
C ALA A 189 4.44 5.69 3.75
N GLY A 190 4.77 6.99 3.80
CA GLY A 190 5.80 7.52 4.68
C GLY A 190 7.19 7.21 4.13
N ALA A 191 8.07 8.22 4.08
CA ALA A 191 9.45 8.07 3.58
C ALA A 191 10.22 7.02 4.40
N THR A 192 10.03 5.77 4.07
CA THR A 192 10.65 4.62 4.75
C THR A 192 12.10 4.50 4.31
N LYS A 193 12.95 3.89 5.16
CA LYS A 193 14.32 3.54 4.77
C LYS A 193 14.36 2.68 3.49
N ALA A 194 13.33 1.87 3.25
CA ALA A 194 13.23 1.03 2.07
C ALA A 194 13.02 1.86 0.79
N VAL A 195 12.17 2.89 0.84
CA VAL A 195 11.98 3.84 -0.27
C VAL A 195 13.28 4.57 -0.58
N GLN A 196 13.95 5.10 0.45
CA GLN A 196 15.21 5.81 0.25
C GLN A 196 16.30 4.90 -0.35
N ALA A 197 16.45 3.68 0.18
CA ALA A 197 17.40 2.72 -0.36
C ALA A 197 17.14 2.36 -1.84
N LEU A 198 15.86 2.22 -2.23
CA LEU A 198 15.48 1.98 -3.62
C LEU A 198 15.82 3.18 -4.52
N VAL A 199 15.52 4.39 -4.06
CA VAL A 199 15.83 5.63 -4.79
C VAL A 199 17.33 5.80 -4.98
N ASP A 200 18.13 5.63 -3.91
CA ASP A 200 19.58 5.74 -3.95
C ASP A 200 20.21 4.71 -4.91
N ASP A 201 19.65 3.49 -4.93
CA ASP A 201 20.09 2.44 -5.85
C ASP A 201 19.75 2.78 -7.31
N LEU A 202 18.54 3.25 -7.57
CA LEU A 202 18.11 3.62 -8.92
C LEU A 202 18.86 4.86 -9.46
N CYS A 203 19.12 5.87 -8.63
CA CYS A 203 19.93 7.02 -9.02
C CYS A 203 21.37 6.61 -9.42
N ARG A 204 21.97 5.67 -8.68
CA ARG A 204 23.30 5.14 -9.05
C ARG A 204 23.31 4.34 -10.35
N LEU A 205 22.20 3.71 -10.71
CA LEU A 205 22.10 2.76 -11.81
C LEU A 205 21.54 3.38 -13.10
N SER A 206 20.85 4.51 -13.02
CA SER A 206 20.20 5.16 -14.17
C SER A 206 20.26 6.68 -14.02
N PRO A 207 21.09 7.34 -14.82
CA PRO A 207 21.10 8.81 -14.90
C PRO A 207 19.75 9.40 -15.32
N GLU A 208 18.98 8.69 -16.15
CA GLU A 208 17.64 9.11 -16.53
C GLU A 208 16.68 9.08 -15.33
N PHE A 209 16.77 8.07 -14.46
CA PHE A 209 15.98 8.03 -13.22
C PHE A 209 16.37 9.18 -12.30
N GLU A 210 17.67 9.41 -12.10
CA GLU A 210 18.19 10.49 -11.24
C GLU A 210 17.67 11.86 -11.70
N ALA A 211 17.74 12.15 -13.00
CA ALA A 211 17.22 13.38 -13.58
C ALA A 211 15.72 13.55 -13.35
N MET A 212 14.92 12.51 -13.68
CA MET A 212 13.46 12.54 -13.49
C MET A 212 13.06 12.59 -12.02
N TRP A 213 13.84 11.98 -11.13
CA TRP A 213 13.63 12.09 -9.68
C TRP A 213 13.96 13.50 -9.17
N GLY A 214 14.95 14.18 -9.74
CA GLY A 214 15.30 15.57 -9.45
C GLY A 214 14.24 16.60 -9.84
N ASP A 215 13.41 16.32 -10.87
CA ASP A 215 12.36 17.22 -11.37
C ASP A 215 11.21 17.46 -10.37
N ASN A 216 11.09 16.63 -9.33
CA ASN A 216 10.08 16.72 -8.27
C ASN A 216 8.61 16.67 -8.74
N ASP A 217 8.33 16.19 -9.95
CA ASP A 217 6.97 15.98 -10.44
C ASP A 217 6.22 14.96 -9.59
N VAL A 218 4.92 15.22 -9.38
CA VAL A 218 4.01 14.36 -8.64
C VAL A 218 2.76 14.10 -9.46
N ARG A 219 2.39 12.83 -9.62
CA ARG A 219 1.16 12.42 -10.32
C ARG A 219 0.45 11.31 -9.54
N SER A 220 -0.86 11.18 -9.75
CA SER A 220 -1.60 10.01 -9.30
C SER A 220 -1.45 8.89 -10.31
N TYR A 221 -1.25 7.65 -9.87
CA TYR A 221 -1.31 6.49 -10.77
C TYR A 221 -2.73 6.31 -11.31
N GLY A 222 -3.74 6.27 -10.45
CA GLY A 222 -5.18 6.31 -10.77
C GLY A 222 -5.59 5.43 -11.94
N ASP A 223 -6.23 6.07 -12.92
CA ASP A 223 -6.70 5.47 -14.16
C ASP A 223 -6.00 6.10 -15.37
N GLY A 224 -5.89 5.35 -16.48
CA GLY A 224 -5.30 5.84 -17.71
C GLY A 224 -5.29 4.81 -18.81
N ALA A 225 -4.73 5.20 -19.97
CA ALA A 225 -4.54 4.33 -21.11
C ALA A 225 -3.04 4.08 -21.35
N LYS A 226 -2.73 2.89 -21.85
CA LYS A 226 -1.36 2.48 -22.18
C LYS A 226 -1.38 1.61 -23.42
N THR A 227 -0.49 1.91 -24.38
CA THR A 227 -0.20 1.01 -25.49
C THR A 227 1.14 0.35 -25.29
N LEU A 228 1.15 -0.98 -25.32
CA LEU A 228 2.35 -1.80 -25.21
C LEU A 228 2.65 -2.46 -26.55
N HIS A 229 3.88 -2.42 -27.04
CA HIS A 229 4.33 -3.14 -28.22
C HIS A 229 4.86 -4.51 -27.84
N HIS A 230 3.96 -5.50 -27.84
CA HIS A 230 4.33 -6.88 -27.50
C HIS A 230 5.08 -7.55 -28.64
N ALA A 231 6.22 -8.20 -28.36
CA ALA A 231 7.10 -8.76 -29.38
C ALA A 231 6.43 -9.77 -30.30
N ILE A 232 5.41 -10.53 -29.84
CA ILE A 232 4.69 -11.53 -30.62
C ILE A 232 3.37 -10.99 -31.17
N ALA A 233 2.60 -10.24 -30.34
CA ALA A 233 1.24 -9.84 -30.67
C ALA A 233 1.14 -8.42 -31.28
N GLY A 234 2.27 -7.70 -31.40
CA GLY A 234 2.28 -6.32 -31.83
C GLY A 234 1.69 -5.35 -30.81
N PRO A 235 1.13 -4.21 -31.23
CA PRO A 235 0.58 -3.21 -30.34
C PRO A 235 -0.69 -3.73 -29.65
N ILE A 236 -0.76 -3.55 -28.32
CA ILE A 236 -1.92 -3.86 -27.49
C ILE A 236 -2.26 -2.59 -26.71
N ALA A 237 -3.43 -2.04 -26.98
CA ALA A 237 -3.97 -0.91 -26.24
C ALA A 237 -4.76 -1.42 -25.02
N MET A 238 -4.50 -0.83 -23.88
CA MET A 238 -5.12 -1.20 -22.59
C MET A 238 -5.48 0.04 -21.79
N GLU A 239 -6.57 -0.04 -21.07
CA GLU A 239 -6.93 0.91 -20.03
C GLU A 239 -6.55 0.31 -18.68
N TYR A 240 -5.96 1.10 -17.79
CA TYR A 240 -5.61 0.61 -16.45
C TYR A 240 -6.34 1.37 -15.38
N SER A 241 -6.63 0.66 -14.30
CA SER A 241 -7.16 1.21 -13.05
C SER A 241 -6.38 0.68 -11.87
N ALA A 242 -6.09 1.54 -10.90
CA ALA A 242 -5.41 1.20 -9.66
C ALA A 242 -6.39 1.22 -8.48
N PHE A 243 -6.29 0.21 -7.62
CA PHE A 243 -7.15 0.01 -6.47
C PHE A 243 -6.33 -0.18 -5.21
N ALA A 244 -6.79 0.37 -4.09
CA ALA A 244 -6.30 -0.02 -2.77
C ALA A 244 -6.87 -1.40 -2.39
N VAL A 245 -6.10 -2.19 -1.67
CA VAL A 245 -6.57 -3.47 -1.12
C VAL A 245 -7.07 -3.21 0.31
N ASP A 246 -8.38 -3.32 0.51
CA ASP A 246 -8.97 -3.11 1.84
C ASP A 246 -8.41 -4.10 2.88
N GLY A 247 -8.11 -3.60 4.08
CA GLY A 247 -7.42 -4.35 5.13
C GLY A 247 -5.91 -4.56 4.91
N ARG A 248 -5.36 -4.13 3.76
CA ARG A 248 -3.93 -4.19 3.43
C ARG A 248 -3.48 -2.88 2.78
N PRO A 249 -3.39 -1.79 3.58
CA PRO A 249 -3.02 -0.45 3.09
C PRO A 249 -1.60 -0.42 2.48
N ASP A 250 -0.80 -1.45 2.74
CA ASP A 250 0.52 -1.71 2.17
C ASP A 250 0.48 -2.37 0.78
N LEU A 251 -0.70 -2.61 0.21
CA LEU A 251 -0.86 -3.23 -1.11
C LEU A 251 -1.75 -2.38 -2.03
N GLY A 252 -1.34 -2.29 -3.28
CA GLY A 252 -2.12 -1.73 -4.37
C GLY A 252 -2.29 -2.75 -5.50
N MET A 253 -3.48 -2.87 -6.05
CA MET A 253 -3.76 -3.71 -7.21
C MET A 253 -3.90 -2.86 -8.46
N VAL A 254 -3.29 -3.29 -9.56
CA VAL A 254 -3.42 -2.65 -10.87
C VAL A 254 -3.98 -3.65 -11.85
N ILE A 255 -5.03 -3.25 -12.57
CA ILE A 255 -5.69 -4.04 -13.60
C ILE A 255 -5.60 -3.30 -14.93
N TYR A 256 -5.24 -4.00 -15.98
CA TYR A 256 -5.22 -3.52 -17.36
C TYR A 256 -6.31 -4.22 -18.16
N ASN A 257 -7.30 -3.48 -18.61
CA ASN A 257 -8.33 -4.01 -19.47
C ASN A 257 -7.97 -3.76 -20.95
N PRO A 258 -8.15 -4.72 -21.87
CA PRO A 258 -7.97 -4.46 -23.29
C PRO A 258 -8.93 -3.36 -23.75
N ALA A 259 -8.41 -2.35 -24.47
CA ALA A 259 -9.21 -1.20 -24.89
C ALA A 259 -10.23 -1.55 -25.99
N THR A 260 -9.94 -2.57 -26.79
CA THR A 260 -10.79 -3.01 -27.90
C THR A 260 -10.96 -4.53 -27.93
N THR A 261 -11.96 -5.00 -28.66
CA THR A 261 -12.15 -6.45 -28.91
C THR A 261 -10.91 -7.07 -29.60
N ALA A 262 -10.27 -6.33 -30.50
CA ALA A 262 -9.06 -6.81 -31.17
C ALA A 262 -7.88 -6.98 -30.19
N ASP A 263 -7.74 -6.08 -29.23
CA ASP A 263 -6.72 -6.21 -28.19
C ASP A 263 -7.00 -7.39 -27.26
N ALA A 264 -8.28 -7.61 -26.92
CA ALA A 264 -8.70 -8.78 -26.15
C ALA A 264 -8.36 -10.10 -26.87
N GLU A 265 -8.53 -10.15 -28.18
CA GLU A 265 -8.18 -11.33 -29.01
C GLU A 265 -6.67 -11.56 -29.07
N ARG A 266 -5.87 -10.49 -29.19
CA ARG A 266 -4.40 -10.59 -29.11
C ARG A 266 -3.95 -11.19 -27.78
N ILE A 267 -4.53 -10.74 -26.68
CA ILE A 267 -4.22 -11.29 -25.33
C ILE A 267 -4.62 -12.75 -25.25
N ARG A 268 -5.83 -13.11 -25.71
CA ARG A 268 -6.26 -14.52 -25.73
C ARG A 268 -5.30 -15.43 -26.54
N SER A 269 -4.80 -14.94 -27.65
CA SER A 269 -3.85 -15.67 -28.48
C SER A 269 -2.53 -15.93 -27.77
N LEU A 270 -1.97 -14.92 -27.06
CA LEU A 270 -0.80 -15.07 -26.23
C LEU A 270 -0.98 -16.12 -25.12
N LEU A 271 -2.14 -16.11 -24.47
CA LEU A 271 -2.49 -17.05 -23.40
C LEU A 271 -2.62 -18.50 -23.90
N LYS A 272 -3.11 -18.70 -25.12
CA LYS A 272 -3.17 -20.04 -25.78
C LYS A 272 -1.77 -20.56 -26.16
N GLY A 273 -0.88 -19.69 -26.62
CA GLY A 273 0.49 -20.05 -26.98
C GLY A 273 1.31 -20.54 -25.79
N LYS A 274 1.24 -19.84 -24.65
CA LYS A 274 1.93 -20.27 -23.41
C LYS A 274 1.40 -21.59 -22.83
N ARG A 275 0.16 -22.00 -23.09
CA ARG A 275 -0.36 -23.32 -22.68
C ARG A 275 0.29 -24.48 -23.42
N LYS A 276 0.73 -24.29 -24.66
CA LYS A 276 1.38 -25.34 -25.43
C LYS A 276 2.83 -25.56 -25.01
N SER A 277 3.56 -24.49 -24.65
CA SER A 277 4.98 -24.59 -24.26
C SER A 277 5.20 -25.11 -22.84
N SER A 278 4.19 -25.10 -21.95
CA SER A 278 4.28 -25.64 -20.59
C SER A 278 3.86 -27.11 -20.45
N ARG A 279 3.48 -27.76 -21.56
CA ARG A 279 3.06 -29.17 -21.61
C ARG A 279 3.99 -30.05 -22.48
N GLY A 280 5.04 -29.53 -23.04
CA GLY A 280 6.13 -30.20 -23.72
C GLY A 280 7.42 -30.11 -22.89
#